data_9b1db23fc19f0d87419120fca413a819
#
_entry.id   9b1db23fc19f0d87419120fca413a819
#
_cell.length_a   1.000
_cell.length_b   1.000
_cell.length_c   1.000
_cell.angle_alpha   90.00
_cell.angle_beta   90.00
_cell.angle_gamma   90.00
#
_symmetry.space_group_name_H-M   'P 1'
#
loop_
_entity.id
_entity.type
_entity.pdbx_description
1 polymer ?
#
loop_
_entity_poly.entity_id
_entity_poly.type
_entity_poly.pdbx_seq_one_letter_code
_entity_poly.pdbx_strand_id
1 'polypeptide(L)'
;MRSEGSDGRALRARGADENLYIVAYDISDPRRWRRVFRLMNGYGEWVQLSAFPCRLSRRRRIELKFALGEIIDHAQDHVVILDLRPAAGIRPRVESLGKPFTVVERGPVIV
;
A
#
# COMPACT_ATOMS: atom_id res chain seq x y z
N MET A 1 28.75 -0.58 -8.67
CA MET A 1 28.39 -0.87 -8.56
C MET A 1 27.75 -1.29 -8.16
N ARG A 2 27.72 -1.47 -8.13
CA ARG A 2 27.17 -1.95 -7.72
C ARG A 2 26.81 -2.83 -7.95
N SER A 3 26.90 -3.53 -8.25
CA SER A 3 26.45 -4.38 -8.45
C SER A 3 26.58 -5.30 -7.96
N GLU A 4 27.11 -5.46 -7.65
CA GLU A 4 27.21 -6.11 -7.21
C GLU A 4 26.78 -6.70 -6.57
N GLY A 5 26.41 -7.07 -6.50
CA GLY A 5 26.05 -7.67 -5.89
C GLY A 5 25.23 -7.91 -5.66
N SER A 6 25.34 -8.47 -5.93
CA SER A 6 24.52 -8.54 -6.11
C SER A 6 23.45 -8.95 -5.47
N ASP A 7 23.20 -10.17 -5.36
CA ASP A 7 22.00 -10.49 -4.92
C ASP A 7 21.77 -10.12 -3.54
N GLY A 8 22.48 -10.55 -2.66
CA GLY A 8 22.30 -10.18 -1.33
C GLY A 8 22.35 -8.70 -1.18
N ARG A 9 23.20 -8.11 -1.95
CA ARG A 9 23.28 -6.76 -1.91
C ARG A 9 22.04 -6.13 -2.43
N ALA A 10 21.47 -6.64 -3.45
CA ALA A 10 20.29 -6.09 -4.02
C ALA A 10 19.15 -6.17 -3.03
N LEU A 11 19.05 -7.24 -2.28
CA LEU A 11 18.00 -7.35 -1.31
C LEU A 11 18.19 -6.35 -0.18
N ARG A 12 19.40 -6.17 0.26
CA ARG A 12 19.64 -5.21 1.29
C ARG A 12 19.38 -3.82 0.79
N ALA A 13 19.80 -3.54 -0.41
CA ALA A 13 19.60 -2.24 -0.97
C ALA A 13 18.13 -1.93 -1.10
N ARG A 14 17.34 -2.94 -1.46
CA ARG A 14 15.94 -2.70 -1.56
C ARG A 14 15.37 -2.31 -0.23
N GLY A 15 15.71 -3.01 0.83
CA GLY A 15 15.21 -2.64 2.14
C GLY A 15 15.70 -1.30 2.59
N ALA A 16 16.95 -0.99 2.32
CA ALA A 16 17.51 0.28 2.73
C ALA A 16 16.92 1.43 1.95
N ASP A 17 16.54 1.18 0.70
CA ASP A 17 16.04 2.24 -0.15
C ASP A 17 14.53 2.41 -0.06
N GLU A 18 13.89 1.65 0.76
CA GLU A 18 12.44 1.73 0.83
C GLU A 18 12.00 2.54 2.02
N ASN A 19 10.94 3.29 1.82
CA ASN A 19 10.26 3.94 2.94
C ASN A 19 9.01 3.16 3.25
N LEU A 20 8.55 3.30 4.45
CA LEU A 20 7.29 2.71 4.85
C LEU A 20 6.22 3.77 4.68
N TYR A 21 5.18 3.43 3.97
CA TYR A 21 4.06 4.34 3.77
C TYR A 21 2.80 3.69 4.29
N ILE A 22 1.90 4.50 4.81
CA ILE A 22 0.57 4.01 5.08
C ILE A 22 -0.32 4.68 4.05
N VAL A 23 -1.00 3.89 3.26
CA VAL A 23 -1.93 4.43 2.26
C VAL A 23 -3.33 4.20 2.78
N ALA A 24 -4.08 5.27 2.93
CA ALA A 24 -5.45 5.18 3.39
C ALA A 24 -6.33 5.87 2.38
N TYR A 25 -7.51 5.35 2.13
CA TYR A 25 -8.37 5.93 1.11
C TYR A 25 -9.83 5.87 1.49
N ASP A 26 -10.56 6.83 0.96
CA ASP A 26 -11.99 6.94 1.16
C ASP A 26 -12.58 7.08 -0.23
N ILE A 27 -13.13 6.00 -0.75
CA ILE A 27 -13.64 5.95 -2.13
C ILE A 27 -15.13 5.69 -2.07
N SER A 28 -15.91 6.56 -2.67
CA SER A 28 -17.35 6.48 -2.52
C SER A 28 -18.00 5.45 -3.43
N ASP A 29 -17.44 5.19 -4.57
CA ASP A 29 -18.06 4.26 -5.50
C ASP A 29 -17.54 2.84 -5.33
N PRO A 30 -18.40 1.85 -5.17
CA PRO A 30 -17.94 0.48 -4.94
C PRO A 30 -17.05 -0.09 -6.05
N ARG A 31 -17.26 0.31 -7.28
CA ARG A 31 -16.43 -0.21 -8.36
C ARG A 31 -15.04 0.38 -8.27
N ARG A 32 -14.94 1.68 -8.03
CA ARG A 32 -13.64 2.30 -7.88
C ARG A 32 -12.96 1.78 -6.63
N TRP A 33 -13.71 1.56 -5.55
CA TRP A 33 -13.16 1.03 -4.33
C TRP A 33 -12.50 -0.32 -4.59
N ARG A 34 -13.18 -1.19 -5.33
CA ARG A 34 -12.61 -2.51 -5.62
C ARG A 34 -11.35 -2.41 -6.49
N ARG A 35 -11.35 -1.47 -7.42
CA ARG A 35 -10.16 -1.30 -8.26
C ARG A 35 -8.98 -0.82 -7.44
N VAL A 36 -9.21 0.12 -6.52
CA VAL A 36 -8.16 0.61 -5.64
C VAL A 36 -7.68 -0.53 -4.74
N PHE A 37 -8.60 -1.28 -4.19
CA PHE A 37 -8.25 -2.38 -3.31
C PHE A 37 -7.38 -3.41 -4.04
N ARG A 38 -7.75 -3.75 -5.25
CA ARG A 38 -6.96 -4.68 -6.03
C ARG A 38 -5.58 -4.14 -6.33
N LEU A 39 -5.50 -2.87 -6.69
CA LEU A 39 -4.23 -2.26 -6.95
C LEU A 39 -3.36 -2.29 -5.69
N MET A 40 -3.94 -1.93 -4.56
CA MET A 40 -3.19 -1.85 -3.32
C MET A 40 -2.64 -3.19 -2.88
N ASN A 41 -3.34 -4.27 -3.19
CA ASN A 41 -2.84 -5.59 -2.83
C ASN A 41 -1.53 -5.92 -3.54
N GLY A 42 -1.20 -5.23 -4.59
CA GLY A 42 0.07 -5.43 -5.27
C GLY A 42 1.20 -4.61 -4.68
N TYR A 43 0.89 -3.70 -3.74
CA TYR A 43 1.90 -2.81 -3.21
C TYR A 43 2.09 -2.92 -1.70
N GLY A 44 1.13 -3.44 -0.97
CA GLY A 44 1.28 -3.51 0.48
C GLY A 44 0.43 -4.59 1.08
N GLU A 45 0.43 -4.64 2.40
CA GLU A 45 -0.34 -5.62 3.13
C GLU A 45 -1.61 -5.01 3.63
N TRP A 46 -2.69 -5.69 3.39
CA TRP A 46 -3.97 -5.20 3.84
C TRP A 46 -4.08 -5.33 5.36
N VAL A 47 -4.48 -4.26 6.01
CA VAL A 47 -4.66 -4.28 7.44
C VAL A 47 -6.14 -4.14 7.76
N GLN A 48 -6.81 -3.24 7.11
CA GLN A 48 -8.25 -3.15 7.24
C GLN A 48 -8.77 -2.54 5.97
N LEU A 49 -10.06 -2.38 5.89
CA LEU A 49 -10.72 -2.09 4.63
C LEU A 49 -10.06 -1.05 3.74
N SER A 50 -9.50 -0.04 4.28
CA SER A 50 -8.93 0.99 3.44
C SER A 50 -7.60 1.50 3.95
N ALA A 51 -6.82 0.64 4.59
CA ALA A 51 -5.51 1.05 5.08
C ALA A 51 -4.47 -0.02 4.76
N PHE A 52 -3.43 0.38 4.08
CA PHE A 52 -2.37 -0.54 3.64
C PHE A 52 -0.99 -0.01 3.99
N PRO A 53 -0.26 -0.69 4.86
CA PRO A 53 1.16 -0.38 5.01
C PRO A 53 1.89 -0.90 3.79
N CYS A 54 2.73 -0.07 3.22
CA CYS A 54 3.47 -0.41 2.00
C CYS A 54 4.93 -0.08 2.15
N ARG A 55 5.81 -1.00 1.81
CA ARG A 55 7.25 -0.73 1.80
C ARG A 55 7.63 -0.53 0.35
N LEU A 56 7.93 0.70 -0.01
CA LEU A 56 8.13 1.04 -1.40
C LEU A 56 9.39 1.84 -1.62
N SER A 57 10.07 1.56 -2.72
CA SER A 57 11.12 2.43 -3.18
C SER A 57 10.49 3.71 -3.69
N ARG A 58 11.29 4.71 -3.92
CA ARG A 58 10.81 5.96 -4.45
C ARG A 58 10.08 5.73 -5.78
N ARG A 59 10.64 4.90 -6.63
CA ARG A 59 10.06 4.62 -7.91
C ARG A 59 8.69 3.98 -7.77
N ARG A 60 8.59 2.97 -6.91
CA ARG A 60 7.32 2.30 -6.75
C ARG A 60 6.26 3.20 -6.11
N ARG A 61 6.69 4.11 -5.25
CA ARG A 61 5.75 5.06 -4.68
C ARG A 61 5.19 5.98 -5.76
N ILE A 62 6.05 6.43 -6.66
CA ILE A 62 5.60 7.30 -7.74
C ILE A 62 4.64 6.53 -8.66
N GLU A 63 4.97 5.28 -8.97
CA GLU A 63 4.11 4.46 -9.79
C GLU A 63 2.75 4.26 -9.15
N LEU A 64 2.75 3.99 -7.85
CA LEU A 64 1.51 3.78 -7.13
C LEU A 64 0.66 5.04 -7.13
N LYS A 65 1.27 6.17 -6.87
CA LYS A 65 0.54 7.42 -6.84
C LYS A 65 -0.11 7.70 -8.19
N PHE A 66 0.63 7.45 -9.26
CA PHE A 66 0.09 7.65 -10.59
C PHE A 66 -1.08 6.71 -10.85
N ALA A 67 -0.91 5.45 -10.51
CA ALA A 67 -1.95 4.46 -10.75
C ALA A 67 -3.22 4.77 -9.95
N LEU A 68 -3.06 5.21 -8.70
CA LEU A 68 -4.21 5.60 -7.90
C LEU A 68 -4.93 6.78 -8.54
N GLY A 69 -4.16 7.74 -9.01
CA GLY A 69 -4.75 8.91 -9.63
C GLY A 69 -5.56 8.59 -10.87
N GLU A 70 -5.21 7.49 -11.55
CA GLU A 70 -5.94 7.09 -12.74
C GLU A 70 -7.27 6.42 -12.39
N ILE A 71 -7.40 5.88 -11.21
CA ILE A 71 -8.61 5.17 -10.83
C ILE A 71 -9.62 6.06 -10.13
N ILE A 72 -9.16 6.95 -9.26
CA ILE A 72 -10.07 7.67 -8.39
C ILE A 72 -10.81 8.78 -9.11
N ASP A 73 -11.91 9.19 -8.53
CA ASP A 73 -12.63 10.36 -8.99
C ASP A 73 -12.13 11.51 -8.12
N HIS A 74 -11.41 12.43 -8.72
CA HIS A 74 -10.72 13.48 -7.97
C HIS A 74 -11.66 14.44 -7.24
N ALA A 75 -12.93 14.43 -7.59
CA ALA A 75 -13.90 15.27 -6.93
C ALA A 75 -14.61 14.58 -5.77
N GLN A 76 -14.62 13.25 -5.76
CA GLN A 76 -15.38 12.52 -4.77
C GLN A 76 -14.55 11.63 -3.87
N ASP A 77 -13.37 11.30 -4.28
CA ASP A 77 -12.55 10.32 -3.57
C ASP A 77 -11.36 10.99 -2.92
N HIS A 78 -10.79 10.34 -1.92
CA HIS A 78 -9.64 10.88 -1.23
C HIS A 78 -8.64 9.76 -0.93
N VAL A 79 -7.38 10.02 -1.16
CA VAL A 79 -6.32 9.06 -0.85
C VAL A 79 -5.23 9.82 -0.10
N VAL A 80 -4.77 9.25 0.98
CA VAL A 80 -3.70 9.84 1.76
C VAL A 80 -2.53 8.86 1.77
N ILE A 81 -1.34 9.35 1.54
CA ILE A 81 -0.15 8.54 1.62
C ILE A 81 0.73 9.16 2.71
N LEU A 82 0.89 8.43 3.80
CA LEU A 82 1.71 8.91 4.90
C LEU A 82 3.10 8.31 4.76
N ASP A 83 4.10 9.14 4.74
CA ASP A 83 5.48 8.70 4.59
C ASP A 83 6.10 8.60 5.98
N LEU A 84 6.36 7.38 6.42
CA LEU A 84 6.92 7.14 7.74
C LEU A 84 8.44 6.96 7.70
N ARG A 85 9.04 7.33 6.59
CA ARG A 85 10.50 7.35 6.43
C ARG A 85 11.06 5.94 6.26
N PRO A 86 12.35 5.73 6.38
CA PRO A 86 12.94 4.45 5.99
C PRO A 86 12.26 3.26 6.63
N ALA A 87 12.02 2.24 5.83
CA ALA A 87 11.31 1.06 6.27
C ALA A 87 12.20 0.05 6.98
N ALA A 88 13.50 0.20 6.87
CA ALA A 88 14.39 -0.80 7.43
C ALA A 88 14.18 -0.94 8.94
N GLY A 89 13.95 -2.13 9.37
CA GLY A 89 13.78 -2.40 10.79
C GLY A 89 12.46 -2.00 11.40
N ILE A 90 11.57 -1.40 10.62
CA ILE A 90 10.30 -0.99 11.16
C ILE A 90 9.26 -2.05 10.95
N ARG A 91 8.58 -2.41 12.03
CA ARG A 91 7.49 -3.37 11.94
C ARG A 91 6.33 -2.77 12.65
N PRO A 92 5.36 -2.25 11.94
CA PRO A 92 4.20 -1.64 12.57
C PRO A 92 3.48 -2.66 13.43
N ARG A 93 3.05 -2.24 14.60
CA ARG A 93 2.23 -3.07 15.41
C ARG A 93 0.82 -2.67 15.19
N VAL A 94 -0.06 -3.63 15.04
CA VAL A 94 -1.47 -3.38 14.79
C VAL A 94 -2.26 -3.87 15.98
N GLU A 95 -3.05 -2.98 16.55
CA GLU A 95 -3.98 -3.38 17.60
C GLU A 95 -5.37 -3.13 17.08
N SER A 96 -6.23 -4.08 17.23
CA SER A 96 -7.57 -3.98 16.69
C SER A 96 -8.57 -4.09 17.80
N LEU A 97 -9.57 -3.23 17.78
CA LEU A 97 -10.62 -3.25 18.76
C LEU A 97 -11.94 -3.42 18.06
N GLY A 98 -12.86 -4.02 18.73
CA GLY A 98 -14.20 -4.15 18.20
C GLY A 98 -14.34 -5.39 17.38
N LYS A 99 -15.28 -5.35 16.43
CA LYS A 99 -15.59 -6.48 15.66
C LYS A 99 -14.45 -6.84 14.73
N PRO A 100 -14.12 -8.10 14.58
CA PRO A 100 -13.05 -8.51 13.69
C PRO A 100 -13.47 -8.25 12.26
N PHE A 101 -12.52 -7.87 11.42
CA PHE A 101 -12.93 -7.66 10.09
C PHE A 101 -12.75 -8.90 9.35
N THR A 102 -13.57 -9.09 8.43
CA THR A 102 -13.53 -10.25 7.77
C THR A 102 -13.22 -9.86 6.51
N VAL A 103 -12.87 -10.41 5.94
CA VAL A 103 -12.54 -10.04 4.86
C VAL A 103 -12.98 -9.87 3.80
N VAL A 104 -12.53 -9.44 3.53
CA VAL A 104 -12.74 -8.99 2.42
C VAL A 104 -12.61 -9.90 1.41
N GLU A 105 -11.99 -10.87 1.67
CA GLU A 105 -11.85 -11.72 0.70
C GLU A 105 -13.12 -12.08 0.30
N ARG A 106 -13.95 -12.00 1.13
CA ARG A 106 -15.13 -12.35 0.73
C ARG A 106 -15.55 -11.38 -0.07
N GLY A 107 -14.97 -10.48 0.12
CA GLY A 107 -15.41 -9.48 -0.57
C GLY A 107 -15.39 -9.75 -1.95
N PRO A 108 -14.84 -10.55 -2.18
CA PRO A 108 -14.70 -10.74 -3.47
C PRO A 108 -15.87 -10.87 -4.02
N VAL A 109 -16.14 -11.25 -3.33
CA VAL A 109 -17.13 -11.23 -3.50
C VAL A 109 -17.38 -10.19 -4.11
N ILE A 110 -16.97 -9.71 -3.79
CA ILE A 110 -17.18 -8.60 -4.19
C ILE A 110 -16.81 -8.53 -5.46
N VAL A 111 -16.73 -9.24 -5.75
CA VAL A 111 -16.36 -9.10 -6.91
C VAL A 111 -16.91 -9.36 -7.64
#